data_4960d61ad92bd7be7651cca1a99f575d
#
_entry.id   4960d61ad92bd7be7651cca1a99f575d
#
_cell.length_a   1.000
_cell.length_b   1.000
_cell.length_c   1.000
_cell.angle_alpha   90.00
_cell.angle_beta   90.00
_cell.angle_gamma   90.00
#
_symmetry.space_group_name_H-M   'P 1'
#
loop_
_entity.id
_entity.type
_entity.pdbx_description
1 polymer ?
#
loop_
_entity_poly.entity_id
_entity_poly.type
_entity_poly.pdbx_seq_one_letter_code
_entity_poly.pdbx_strand_id
1 'polypeptide(L)'
;MVLEFRRAVLPEEGAELWKMDVEIFGKDAFAPEDWLRLESYWILVDGRVAGCAAFIRDVEFQEDLRGDGENAAQPGTVYVQSTGLLRAYRGRGLGKRIKEWEIEYARRNGFRRIVTNCRESNAAMISINEKYGFRAIRSTPEYYEDGEATVVMELVL
;
A
#
# COMPACT_ATOMS: atom_id res chain seq x y z
N MET A 1 -6.53 22.18 -4.48
CA MET A 1 -6.15 21.16 -3.47
C MET A 1 -4.75 20.67 -3.76
N VAL A 2 -3.84 20.86 -2.81
CA VAL A 2 -2.43 20.49 -2.94
C VAL A 2 -2.21 19.15 -2.26
N LEU A 3 -1.73 18.16 -3.01
CA LEU A 3 -1.39 16.82 -2.52
C LEU A 3 0.13 16.71 -2.44
N GLU A 4 0.63 16.34 -1.27
CA GLU A 4 2.05 16.16 -1.01
C GLU A 4 2.31 14.80 -0.37
N PHE A 5 3.50 14.25 -0.65
CA PHE A 5 3.99 13.00 -0.06
C PHE A 5 5.28 13.28 0.66
N ARG A 6 5.25 13.21 1.97
CA ARG A 6 6.43 13.48 2.81
C ARG A 6 6.95 12.19 3.41
N ARG A 7 8.20 11.88 3.15
CA ARG A 7 8.82 10.69 3.73
C ARG A 7 8.81 10.74 5.26
N ALA A 8 8.34 9.68 5.88
CA ALA A 8 8.33 9.54 7.31
C ALA A 8 9.74 9.20 7.83
N VAL A 9 10.06 9.70 9.01
CA VAL A 9 11.33 9.47 9.68
C VAL A 9 11.19 8.33 10.67
N LEU A 10 11.91 7.24 10.45
CA LEU A 10 11.88 6.08 11.32
C LEU A 10 13.19 5.98 12.13
N PRO A 11 13.13 5.54 13.38
CA PRO A 11 11.95 4.99 14.08
C PRO A 11 11.02 6.03 14.71
N GLU A 12 11.36 7.32 14.69
CA GLU A 12 10.71 8.38 15.48
C GLU A 12 9.22 8.50 15.18
N GLU A 13 8.81 8.38 13.91
CA GLU A 13 7.41 8.52 13.50
C GLU A 13 6.66 7.17 13.41
N GLY A 14 7.31 6.07 13.78
CA GLY A 14 6.73 4.72 13.63
C GLY A 14 5.44 4.52 14.40
N ALA A 15 5.36 5.01 15.63
CA ALA A 15 4.15 4.87 16.45
C ALA A 15 2.96 5.66 15.87
N GLU A 16 3.21 6.82 15.30
CA GLU A 16 2.17 7.65 14.67
C GLU A 16 1.68 7.04 13.36
N LEU A 17 2.58 6.45 12.58
CA LEU A 17 2.23 5.70 11.37
C LEU A 17 1.35 4.49 11.72
N TRP A 18 1.70 3.75 12.76
CA TRP A 18 0.89 2.64 13.21
C TRP A 18 -0.52 3.08 13.64
N LYS A 19 -0.63 4.19 14.37
CA LYS A 19 -1.94 4.75 14.74
C LYS A 19 -2.77 5.13 13.52
N MET A 20 -2.13 5.69 12.51
CA MET A 20 -2.79 6.02 11.24
C MET A 20 -3.28 4.77 10.52
N ASP A 21 -2.46 3.74 10.47
CA ASP A 21 -2.78 2.44 9.89
C ASP A 21 -4.00 1.82 10.58
N VAL A 22 -4.02 1.81 11.91
CA VAL A 22 -5.15 1.31 12.70
C VAL A 22 -6.42 2.12 12.44
N GLU A 23 -6.31 3.44 12.33
CA GLU A 23 -7.47 4.29 12.05
C GLU A 23 -8.05 4.03 10.65
N ILE A 24 -7.20 3.81 9.66
CA ILE A 24 -7.63 3.57 8.27
C ILE A 24 -8.12 2.13 8.07
N PHE A 25 -7.37 1.14 8.56
CA PHE A 25 -7.58 -0.27 8.25
C PHE A 25 -8.12 -1.11 9.41
N GLY A 26 -8.18 -0.56 10.61
CA GLY A 26 -8.69 -1.27 11.77
C GLY A 26 -7.87 -2.52 12.09
N LYS A 27 -8.56 -3.65 12.17
CA LYS A 27 -7.93 -4.95 12.47
C LYS A 27 -7.05 -5.51 11.34
N ASP A 28 -7.10 -4.94 10.16
CA ASP A 28 -6.22 -5.33 9.04
C ASP A 28 -4.87 -4.59 9.10
N ALA A 29 -4.68 -3.70 10.07
CA ALA A 29 -3.43 -2.96 10.26
C ALA A 29 -2.26 -3.90 10.58
N PHE A 30 -1.06 -3.48 10.22
CA PHE A 30 0.17 -4.18 10.59
C PHE A 30 0.43 -4.13 12.10
N ALA A 31 1.31 -5.01 12.57
CA ALA A 31 1.86 -4.88 13.91
C ALA A 31 2.76 -3.63 14.00
N PRO A 32 2.87 -2.99 15.18
CA PRO A 32 3.68 -1.78 15.34
C PRO A 32 5.13 -1.93 14.88
N GLU A 33 5.74 -3.07 15.14
CA GLU A 33 7.14 -3.38 14.79
C GLU A 33 7.37 -3.48 13.28
N ASP A 34 6.35 -3.85 12.51
CA ASP A 34 6.47 -3.98 11.06
C ASP A 34 6.76 -2.63 10.39
N TRP A 35 6.29 -1.55 11.00
CA TRP A 35 6.51 -0.20 10.48
C TRP A 35 7.98 0.21 10.44
N LEU A 36 8.83 -0.43 11.22
CA LEU A 36 10.27 -0.18 11.20
C LEU A 36 10.96 -0.73 9.94
N ARG A 37 10.30 -1.64 9.22
CA ARG A 37 10.81 -2.26 7.99
C ARG A 37 10.22 -1.68 6.72
N LEU A 38 9.29 -0.74 6.84
CA LEU A 38 8.59 -0.13 5.71
C LEU A 38 9.23 1.20 5.33
N GLU A 39 9.30 1.48 4.03
CA GLU A 39 9.54 2.83 3.57
C GLU A 39 8.19 3.55 3.48
N SER A 40 8.01 4.54 4.31
CA SER A 40 6.70 5.13 4.56
C SER A 40 6.66 6.61 4.25
N TYR A 41 5.47 7.05 3.84
CA TYR A 41 5.20 8.44 3.50
C TYR A 41 3.91 8.89 4.16
N TRP A 42 3.91 10.13 4.64
CA TRP A 42 2.69 10.82 4.99
C TRP A 42 2.06 11.39 3.72
N ILE A 43 0.76 11.22 3.60
CA ILE A 43 -0.03 11.87 2.55
C ILE A 43 -0.62 13.14 3.16
N LEU A 44 -0.28 14.30 2.59
CA LEU A 44 -0.76 15.58 3.05
C LEU A 44 -1.67 16.21 2.01
N VAL A 45 -2.79 16.74 2.45
CA VAL A 45 -3.72 17.51 1.64
C VAL A 45 -3.82 18.90 2.23
N ASP A 46 -3.44 19.90 1.44
CA ASP A 46 -3.37 21.29 1.87
C ASP A 46 -2.61 21.47 3.20
N GLY A 47 -1.48 20.76 3.33
CA GLY A 47 -0.59 20.81 4.48
C GLY A 47 -1.04 19.99 5.69
N ARG A 48 -2.17 19.29 5.63
CA ARG A 48 -2.69 18.45 6.72
C ARG A 48 -2.53 16.97 6.41
N VAL A 49 -2.17 16.20 7.43
CA VAL A 49 -2.04 14.74 7.28
C VAL A 49 -3.41 14.13 6.97
N ALA A 50 -3.50 13.51 5.81
CA ALA A 50 -4.72 12.89 5.29
C ALA A 50 -4.64 11.36 5.26
N GLY A 51 -3.45 10.79 5.34
CA GLY A 51 -3.26 9.36 5.26
C GLY A 51 -1.79 8.98 5.24
N CYS A 52 -1.52 7.75 4.87
CA CYS A 52 -0.17 7.23 4.72
C CYS A 52 -0.05 6.30 3.52
N ALA A 53 1.19 6.09 3.09
CA ALA A 53 1.54 5.13 2.07
C ALA A 53 2.81 4.41 2.51
N ALA A 54 2.89 3.11 2.28
CA ALA A 54 4.04 2.32 2.66
C ALA A 54 4.46 1.37 1.55
N PHE A 55 5.78 1.22 1.40
CA PHE A 55 6.39 0.32 0.44
C PHE A 55 7.26 -0.71 1.14
N ILE A 56 7.20 -1.94 0.68
CA ILE A 56 8.10 -3.00 1.09
C ILE A 56 9.11 -3.20 -0.04
N ARG A 57 10.35 -2.81 0.22
CA ARG A 57 11.47 -2.97 -0.72
C ARG A 57 12.31 -4.20 -0.38
N ASP A 58 12.27 -4.64 0.87
CA ASP A 58 13.02 -5.75 1.40
C ASP A 58 12.42 -7.07 0.91
N VAL A 59 13.17 -7.79 0.08
CA VAL A 59 12.74 -9.07 -0.50
C VAL A 59 12.47 -10.12 0.59
N GLU A 60 13.29 -10.15 1.64
CA GLU A 60 13.10 -11.09 2.76
C GLU A 60 11.78 -10.80 3.49
N PHE A 61 11.47 -9.54 3.70
CA PHE A 61 10.20 -9.18 4.31
C PHE A 61 9.02 -9.54 3.39
N GLN A 62 9.17 -9.37 2.09
CA GLN A 62 8.13 -9.77 1.14
C GLN A 62 7.87 -11.28 1.19
N GLU A 63 8.91 -12.10 1.39
CA GLU A 63 8.79 -13.55 1.53
C GLU A 63 7.98 -13.96 2.76
N ASP A 64 8.07 -13.18 3.83
CA ASP A 64 7.32 -13.41 5.07
C ASP A 64 5.83 -13.07 4.96
N LEU A 65 5.42 -12.37 3.90
CA LEU A 65 4.03 -12.01 3.70
C LEU A 65 3.20 -13.24 3.35
N ARG A 66 2.12 -13.43 4.09
CA ARG A 66 1.24 -14.60 3.98
C ARG A 66 0.77 -14.83 2.54
N GLY A 67 1.15 -15.96 1.97
CA GLY A 67 0.64 -16.39 0.67
C GLY A 67 1.04 -15.53 -0.53
N ASP A 68 1.71 -14.41 -0.31
CA ASP A 68 2.08 -13.47 -1.36
C ASP A 68 3.56 -13.56 -1.74
N GLY A 69 4.36 -14.23 -0.90
CA GLY A 69 5.82 -14.27 -1.00
C GLY A 69 6.35 -14.73 -2.35
N GLU A 70 5.80 -15.81 -2.89
CA GLU A 70 6.29 -16.38 -4.15
C GLU A 70 6.19 -15.42 -5.35
N ASN A 71 5.19 -14.52 -5.33
CA ASN A 71 4.96 -13.59 -6.43
C ASN A 71 5.53 -12.21 -6.16
N ALA A 72 5.64 -11.80 -4.90
CA ALA A 72 6.12 -10.50 -4.52
C ALA A 72 7.64 -10.44 -4.33
N ALA A 73 8.22 -11.52 -3.84
CA ALA A 73 9.65 -11.60 -3.47
C ALA A 73 10.57 -11.80 -4.66
N GLN A 74 10.43 -10.99 -5.68
CA GLN A 74 11.30 -11.03 -6.86
C GLN A 74 12.17 -9.80 -6.95
N PRO A 75 13.45 -9.93 -7.35
CA PRO A 75 14.30 -8.77 -7.58
C PRO A 75 13.63 -7.78 -8.55
N GLY A 76 13.67 -6.50 -8.23
CA GLY A 76 13.04 -5.46 -9.03
C GLY A 76 11.55 -5.26 -8.75
N THR A 77 11.00 -5.93 -7.75
CA THR A 77 9.63 -5.76 -7.32
C THR A 77 9.54 -4.88 -6.06
N VAL A 78 8.61 -3.94 -6.06
CA VAL A 78 8.20 -3.21 -4.87
C VAL A 78 6.77 -3.61 -4.51
N TYR A 79 6.52 -3.84 -3.23
CA TYR A 79 5.19 -4.14 -2.73
C TYR A 79 4.59 -2.87 -2.12
N VAL A 80 3.40 -2.49 -2.59
CA VAL A 80 2.65 -1.36 -2.04
C VAL A 80 1.71 -1.88 -0.97
N GLN A 81 1.88 -1.38 0.25
CA GLN A 81 1.14 -1.85 1.40
C GLN A 81 0.67 -0.66 2.24
N SER A 82 -0.44 -0.85 2.97
CA SER A 82 -0.96 0.13 3.93
C SER A 82 -1.15 1.55 3.38
N THR A 83 -1.48 1.67 2.10
CA THR A 83 -1.78 2.95 1.48
C THR A 83 -3.26 3.25 1.63
N GLY A 84 -3.58 4.35 2.27
CA GLY A 84 -4.97 4.74 2.48
C GLY A 84 -5.13 6.15 2.99
N LEU A 85 -6.37 6.59 2.98
CA LEU A 85 -6.80 7.92 3.43
C LEU A 85 -7.75 7.82 4.61
N LEU A 86 -7.64 8.77 5.52
CA LEU A 86 -8.66 9.00 6.53
C LEU A 86 -10.00 9.26 5.83
N ARG A 87 -11.07 8.82 6.49
CA ARG A 87 -12.43 8.90 5.93
C ARG A 87 -12.81 10.29 5.42
N ALA A 88 -12.41 11.35 6.12
CA ALA A 88 -12.73 12.73 5.74
C ALA A 88 -12.14 13.15 4.39
N TYR A 89 -11.12 12.45 3.92
CA TYR A 89 -10.43 12.77 2.66
C TYR A 89 -10.80 11.83 1.51
N ARG A 90 -11.67 10.87 1.75
CA ARG A 90 -12.11 9.92 0.71
C ARG A 90 -13.15 10.57 -0.22
N GLY A 91 -13.29 9.99 -1.42
CA GLY A 91 -14.30 10.44 -2.38
C GLY A 91 -13.99 11.75 -3.10
N ARG A 92 -12.73 12.20 -3.06
CA ARG A 92 -12.30 13.48 -3.68
C ARG A 92 -11.40 13.27 -4.90
N GLY A 93 -11.35 12.05 -5.46
CA GLY A 93 -10.48 11.72 -6.59
C GLY A 93 -9.00 11.57 -6.23
N LEU A 94 -8.65 11.57 -4.95
CA LEU A 94 -7.27 11.47 -4.51
C LEU A 94 -6.66 10.09 -4.75
N GLY A 95 -7.47 9.04 -4.76
CA GLY A 95 -7.00 7.67 -5.00
C GLY A 95 -6.26 7.51 -6.31
N LYS A 96 -6.72 8.15 -7.36
CA LYS A 96 -6.05 8.15 -8.68
C LYS A 96 -4.70 8.83 -8.61
N ARG A 97 -4.63 10.00 -7.97
CA ARG A 97 -3.39 10.76 -7.83
C ARG A 97 -2.36 10.02 -6.98
N ILE A 98 -2.82 9.33 -5.95
CA ILE A 98 -1.97 8.46 -5.11
C ILE A 98 -1.42 7.31 -5.95
N LYS A 99 -2.27 6.66 -6.76
CA LYS A 99 -1.83 5.57 -7.63
C LYS A 99 -0.79 6.04 -8.66
N GLU A 100 -0.99 7.18 -9.26
CA GLU A 100 -0.02 7.79 -10.17
C GLU A 100 1.33 8.05 -9.48
N TRP A 101 1.28 8.56 -8.25
CA TRP A 101 2.49 8.78 -7.46
C TRP A 101 3.21 7.47 -7.10
N GLU A 102 2.48 6.42 -6.72
CA GLU A 102 3.06 5.11 -6.44
C GLU A 102 3.79 4.54 -7.66
N ILE A 103 3.19 4.65 -8.83
CA ILE A 103 3.79 4.19 -10.09
C ILE A 103 5.04 5.00 -10.41
N GLU A 104 4.98 6.30 -10.28
CA GLU A 104 6.13 7.19 -10.50
C GLU A 104 7.25 6.91 -9.49
N TYR A 105 6.92 6.67 -8.23
CA TYR A 105 7.87 6.25 -7.21
C TYR A 105 8.62 4.98 -7.65
N ALA A 106 7.90 3.97 -8.09
CA ALA A 106 8.48 2.72 -8.53
C ALA A 106 9.43 2.91 -9.72
N ARG A 107 9.02 3.70 -10.71
CA ARG A 107 9.86 4.01 -11.87
C ARG A 107 11.14 4.74 -11.48
N ARG A 108 11.03 5.79 -10.66
CA ARG A 108 12.19 6.58 -10.22
C ARG A 108 13.18 5.77 -9.40
N ASN A 109 12.70 4.76 -8.68
CA ASN A 109 13.55 3.91 -7.87
C ASN A 109 14.06 2.66 -8.62
N GLY A 110 13.81 2.56 -9.92
CA GLY A 110 14.33 1.49 -10.77
C GLY A 110 13.63 0.16 -10.63
N PHE A 111 12.45 0.13 -10.04
CA PHE A 111 11.64 -1.09 -9.97
C PHE A 111 11.03 -1.41 -11.32
N ARG A 112 10.89 -2.70 -11.62
CA ARG A 112 10.28 -3.19 -12.86
C ARG A 112 8.86 -3.70 -12.68
N ARG A 113 8.45 -3.85 -11.42
CA ARG A 113 7.18 -4.47 -11.08
C ARG A 113 6.66 -3.89 -9.77
N ILE A 114 5.35 -3.66 -9.73
CA ILE A 114 4.64 -3.30 -8.49
C ILE A 114 3.67 -4.44 -8.18
N VAL A 115 3.63 -4.87 -6.94
CA VAL A 115 2.63 -5.79 -6.42
C VAL A 115 1.87 -5.12 -5.29
N THR A 116 0.58 -5.35 -5.24
CA THR A 116 -0.29 -4.88 -4.17
C THR A 116 -1.41 -5.88 -3.94
N ASN A 117 -2.09 -5.76 -2.81
CA ASN A 117 -3.26 -6.58 -2.53
C ASN A 117 -4.37 -5.78 -1.89
N CYS A 118 -5.58 -6.24 -2.02
CA CYS A 118 -6.73 -5.68 -1.34
C CYS A 118 -7.80 -6.76 -1.11
N ARG A 119 -8.76 -6.48 -0.24
CA ARG A 119 -9.91 -7.36 -0.06
C ARG A 119 -10.66 -7.52 -1.38
N GLU A 120 -11.14 -8.72 -1.66
CA GLU A 120 -11.93 -8.98 -2.88
C GLU A 120 -13.19 -8.11 -2.98
N SER A 121 -13.73 -7.70 -1.84
CA SER A 121 -14.89 -6.79 -1.78
C SER A 121 -14.55 -5.33 -2.06
N ASN A 122 -13.27 -4.97 -2.10
CA ASN A 122 -12.83 -3.59 -2.35
C ASN A 122 -12.86 -3.27 -3.84
N ALA A 123 -14.08 -3.19 -4.39
CA ALA A 123 -14.29 -2.93 -5.81
C ALA A 123 -13.68 -1.61 -6.29
N ALA A 124 -13.70 -0.59 -5.44
CA ALA A 124 -13.13 0.72 -5.79
C ALA A 124 -11.63 0.64 -6.02
N MET A 125 -10.89 -0.05 -5.14
CA MET A 125 -9.45 -0.21 -5.30
C MET A 125 -9.10 -1.10 -6.49
N ILE A 126 -9.81 -2.20 -6.67
CA ILE A 126 -9.61 -3.10 -7.83
C ILE A 126 -9.82 -2.32 -9.13
N SER A 127 -10.88 -1.52 -9.21
CA SER A 127 -11.19 -0.70 -10.37
C SER A 127 -10.09 0.32 -10.67
N ILE A 128 -9.58 1.01 -9.65
CA ILE A 128 -8.46 1.96 -9.82
C ILE A 128 -7.22 1.23 -10.32
N ASN A 129 -6.87 0.11 -9.70
CA ASN A 129 -5.71 -0.68 -10.11
C ASN A 129 -5.82 -1.13 -11.57
N GLU A 130 -6.96 -1.69 -11.97
CA GLU A 130 -7.19 -2.11 -13.36
C GLU A 130 -7.08 -0.95 -14.34
N LYS A 131 -7.61 0.21 -13.98
CA LYS A 131 -7.52 1.41 -14.81
C LYS A 131 -6.07 1.83 -15.12
N TYR A 132 -5.16 1.61 -14.16
CA TYR A 132 -3.74 1.93 -14.34
C TYR A 132 -2.90 0.76 -14.86
N GLY A 133 -3.56 -0.31 -15.30
CA GLY A 133 -2.90 -1.43 -15.96
C GLY A 133 -2.51 -2.59 -15.05
N PHE A 134 -2.87 -2.55 -13.78
CA PHE A 134 -2.69 -3.69 -12.89
C PHE A 134 -3.61 -4.83 -13.31
N ARG A 135 -3.15 -6.05 -13.14
CA ARG A 135 -3.96 -7.24 -13.36
C ARG A 135 -3.93 -8.14 -12.13
N ALA A 136 -5.03 -8.83 -11.86
CA ALA A 136 -5.07 -9.83 -10.82
C ALA A 136 -4.23 -11.05 -11.22
N ILE A 137 -3.32 -11.46 -10.33
CA ILE A 137 -2.47 -12.64 -10.53
C ILE A 137 -2.86 -13.79 -9.63
N ARG A 138 -3.52 -13.51 -8.52
CA ARG A 138 -3.94 -14.53 -7.57
C ARG A 138 -5.04 -14.01 -6.65
N SER A 139 -5.89 -14.93 -6.20
CA SER A 139 -6.79 -14.74 -5.08
C SER A 139 -6.40 -15.73 -3.98
N THR A 140 -6.12 -15.24 -2.78
CA THR A 140 -5.78 -16.07 -1.63
C THR A 140 -7.00 -16.14 -0.70
N PRO A 141 -7.67 -17.31 -0.60
CA PRO A 141 -8.84 -17.45 0.26
C PRO A 141 -8.44 -17.41 1.74
N GLU A 142 -9.39 -17.03 2.58
CA GLU A 142 -9.20 -17.00 4.04
C GLU A 142 -7.97 -16.22 4.49
N TYR A 143 -7.69 -15.12 3.81
CA TYR A 143 -6.51 -14.30 4.09
C TYR A 143 -6.71 -13.40 5.31
N TYR A 144 -7.87 -12.76 5.42
CA TYR A 144 -8.21 -11.89 6.54
C TYR A 144 -8.86 -12.68 7.68
N GLU A 145 -8.83 -12.13 8.89
CA GLU A 145 -9.39 -12.81 10.07
C GLU A 145 -10.87 -13.17 9.93
N ASP A 146 -11.63 -12.38 9.18
CA ASP A 146 -13.05 -12.65 8.94
C ASP A 146 -13.29 -13.68 7.81
N GLY A 147 -12.23 -14.25 7.24
CA GLY A 147 -12.30 -15.25 6.19
C GLY A 147 -12.35 -14.70 4.78
N GLU A 148 -12.38 -13.39 4.60
CA GLU A 148 -12.39 -12.80 3.26
C GLU A 148 -11.08 -13.05 2.52
N ALA A 149 -11.16 -13.31 1.21
CA ALA A 149 -10.01 -13.46 0.34
C ALA A 149 -9.33 -12.12 0.05
N THR A 150 -8.04 -12.15 -0.22
CA THR A 150 -7.32 -11.03 -0.82
C THR A 150 -7.10 -11.27 -2.31
N VAL A 151 -7.18 -10.21 -3.09
CA VAL A 151 -6.80 -10.21 -4.50
C VAL A 151 -5.43 -9.59 -4.63
N VAL A 152 -4.49 -10.36 -5.16
CA VAL A 152 -3.12 -9.88 -5.43
C VAL A 152 -3.04 -9.41 -6.87
N MET A 153 -2.57 -8.19 -7.06
CA MET A 153 -2.50 -7.55 -8.36
C MET A 153 -1.08 -7.08 -8.66
N GLU A 154 -0.70 -7.09 -9.94
CA GLU A 154 0.62 -6.63 -10.38
C GLU A 154 0.52 -5.63 -11.52
N LEU A 155 1.50 -4.74 -11.57
CA LEU A 155 1.79 -3.90 -12.72
C LEU A 155 3.24 -4.12 -13.14
N VAL A 156 3.45 -4.53 -14.38
CA VAL A 156 4.79 -4.60 -14.99
C VAL A 156 5.10 -3.25 -15.62
N LEU A 157 6.20 -2.66 -15.19
CA LEU A 157 6.61 -1.31 -15.63
C LEU A 157 7.43 -1.35 -16.92
#